data_c5bedcd4ca2bc5ac0a1a3c61e1bc533a
#
_entry.id   c5bedcd4ca2bc5ac0a1a3c61e1bc533a
#
_cell.length_a   1.000
_cell.length_b   1.000
_cell.length_c   1.000
_cell.angle_alpha   90.00
_cell.angle_beta   90.00
_cell.angle_gamma   90.00
#
_symmetry.space_group_name_H-M   'P 1'
#
loop_
_entity.id
_entity.type
_entity.pdbx_description
1 polymer ?
#
loop_
_entity_poly.entity_id
_entity_poly.type
_entity_poly.pdbx_seq_one_letter_code
_entity_poly.pdbx_strand_id
1 'polypeptide(L)'
;GELHTQGSFLAKNRKQIEAVESLEAKSRRRDILADDQTLYEFYDQHIPDGVYSAPTFEKWRKQAEKKNPSLLYLTKETLMQHDAESVRNGNQFPDHLTVGRAKLPLSYHFEPENESDGVTLTLPAELLQQMEPESFEWLVPGLLRDRIIAMLRALPKSWRRNFVPAPDFTDAVLPSLNPLDGPLGPQLSSRLRHITGVTLPEKIWQDLTLPDHLMMRFQILDSDGQIQQSGRNLAALQKQGQSAPVAAVTPSTKK
;
A
#
# COMPACT_ATOMS: atom_id res chain seq x y z
N GLY A 1 26.42 -16.13 8.04
CA GLY A 1 26.01 -16.90 9.22
C GLY A 1 25.17 -16.05 10.15
N GLU A 2 24.16 -16.63 10.78
CA GLU A 2 23.30 -15.90 11.72
C GLU A 2 24.05 -15.64 13.03
N LEU A 3 23.98 -14.40 13.53
CA LEU A 3 24.50 -14.04 14.84
C LEU A 3 23.53 -14.53 15.93
N HIS A 4 23.93 -15.55 16.68
CA HIS A 4 23.19 -15.97 17.86
C HIS A 4 23.53 -15.06 19.05
N THR A 5 22.60 -14.18 19.41
CA THR A 5 22.74 -13.26 20.56
C THR A 5 21.47 -13.22 21.40
N GLN A 6 21.64 -12.94 22.69
CA GLN A 6 20.52 -12.68 23.62
C GLN A 6 20.10 -11.19 23.63
N GLY A 7 20.74 -10.35 22.81
CA GLY A 7 20.46 -8.92 22.71
C GLY A 7 19.10 -8.63 22.09
N SER A 8 18.30 -7.82 22.77
CA SER A 8 16.97 -7.40 22.26
C SER A 8 17.04 -6.45 21.06
N PHE A 9 18.22 -5.91 20.76
CA PHE A 9 18.41 -4.98 19.63
C PHE A 9 18.09 -5.62 18.27
N LEU A 10 18.44 -6.92 18.07
CA LEU A 10 18.15 -7.60 16.79
C LEU A 10 16.65 -7.64 16.48
N ALA A 11 15.83 -8.00 17.46
CA ALA A 11 14.38 -8.07 17.27
C ALA A 11 13.77 -6.69 17.03
N LYS A 12 14.30 -5.64 17.71
CA LYS A 12 13.86 -4.26 17.47
C LYS A 12 14.33 -3.73 16.12
N ASN A 13 15.59 -3.97 15.75
CA ASN A 13 16.13 -3.54 14.48
C ASN A 13 15.41 -4.21 13.31
N ARG A 14 15.10 -5.52 13.41
CA ARG A 14 14.29 -6.23 12.41
C ARG A 14 12.93 -5.56 12.22
N LYS A 15 12.22 -5.23 13.30
CA LYS A 15 10.95 -4.49 13.21
C LYS A 15 11.08 -3.12 12.56
N GLN A 16 12.18 -2.42 12.80
CA GLN A 16 12.43 -1.12 12.17
C GLN A 16 12.71 -1.26 10.66
N ILE A 17 13.50 -2.27 10.27
CA ILE A 17 13.75 -2.59 8.86
C ILE A 17 12.44 -2.97 8.16
N GLU A 18 11.66 -3.89 8.72
CA GLU A 18 10.34 -4.30 8.20
C GLU A 18 9.40 -3.09 8.04
N ALA A 19 9.45 -2.12 8.96
CA ALA A 19 8.66 -0.91 8.86
C ALA A 19 9.10 -0.02 7.67
N VAL A 20 10.40 0.07 7.38
CA VAL A 20 10.92 0.84 6.23
C VAL A 20 10.65 0.09 4.92
N GLU A 21 10.83 -1.23 4.88
CA GLU A 21 10.44 -2.08 3.73
C GLU A 21 8.94 -1.93 3.40
N SER A 22 8.10 -1.88 4.44
CA SER A 22 6.67 -1.60 4.26
C SER A 22 6.42 -0.22 3.65
N LEU A 23 7.21 0.80 3.99
CA LEU A 23 7.13 2.13 3.37
C LEU A 23 7.58 2.09 1.91
N GLU A 24 8.61 1.33 1.57
CA GLU A 24 9.04 1.12 0.19
C GLU A 24 7.94 0.48 -0.65
N ALA A 25 7.33 -0.59 -0.14
CA ALA A 25 6.22 -1.26 -0.81
C ALA A 25 5.03 -0.31 -1.01
N LYS A 26 4.65 0.46 0.03
CA LYS A 26 3.56 1.42 0.00
C LYS A 26 3.79 2.54 -1.03
N SER A 27 4.99 3.11 -1.05
CA SER A 27 5.35 4.22 -1.94
C SER A 27 5.84 3.78 -3.31
N ARG A 28 5.96 2.46 -3.56
CA ARG A 28 6.53 1.86 -4.78
C ARG A 28 7.93 2.37 -5.10
N ARG A 29 8.72 2.59 -4.06
CA ARG A 29 10.13 2.99 -4.12
C ARG A 29 11.00 1.86 -3.57
N ARG A 30 12.24 1.76 -4.02
CA ARG A 30 13.27 0.82 -3.55
C ARG A 30 14.54 1.54 -3.07
N ASP A 31 14.43 2.82 -2.82
CA ASP A 31 15.54 3.71 -2.50
C ASP A 31 15.34 4.42 -1.15
N ILE A 32 14.45 3.88 -0.30
CA ILE A 32 14.16 4.46 1.02
C ILE A 32 15.00 3.77 2.09
N LEU A 33 15.11 2.44 2.03
CA LEU A 33 15.91 1.67 2.99
C LEU A 33 17.40 1.87 2.71
N ALA A 34 18.18 2.09 3.77
CA ALA A 34 19.62 2.08 3.71
C ALA A 34 20.13 0.73 3.18
N ASP A 35 21.17 0.77 2.35
CA ASP A 35 21.78 -0.44 1.80
C ASP A 35 22.55 -1.24 2.86
N ASP A 36 22.89 -2.48 2.52
CA ASP A 36 23.63 -3.38 3.41
C ASP A 36 24.98 -2.79 3.83
N GLN A 37 25.59 -1.95 2.98
CA GLN A 37 26.85 -1.29 3.28
C GLN A 37 26.68 -0.26 4.41
N THR A 38 25.65 0.54 4.37
CA THR A 38 25.32 1.51 5.42
C THR A 38 25.03 0.82 6.76
N LEU A 39 24.30 -0.32 6.70
CA LEU A 39 24.05 -1.13 7.90
C LEU A 39 25.33 -1.75 8.46
N TYR A 40 26.22 -2.24 7.58
CA TYR A 40 27.52 -2.76 7.98
C TYR A 40 28.36 -1.67 8.66
N GLU A 41 28.48 -0.49 8.04
CA GLU A 41 29.24 0.64 8.58
C GLU A 41 28.70 1.09 9.94
N PHE A 42 27.38 1.07 10.14
CA PHE A 42 26.80 1.36 11.45
C PHE A 42 27.33 0.39 12.52
N TYR A 43 27.30 -0.91 12.27
CA TYR A 43 27.81 -1.89 13.26
C TYR A 43 29.33 -1.83 13.41
N ASP A 44 30.07 -1.63 12.33
CA ASP A 44 31.53 -1.53 12.32
C ASP A 44 32.04 -0.36 13.18
N GLN A 45 31.33 0.77 13.14
CA GLN A 45 31.64 1.94 13.97
C GLN A 45 31.35 1.73 15.47
N HIS A 46 30.44 0.83 15.82
CA HIS A 46 30.00 0.63 17.20
C HIS A 46 30.66 -0.57 17.86
N ILE A 47 31.09 -1.57 17.10
CA ILE A 47 31.69 -2.79 17.60
C ILE A 47 33.20 -2.66 17.51
N PRO A 48 33.97 -2.74 18.62
CA PRO A 48 35.40 -2.53 18.59
C PRO A 48 36.15 -3.69 17.94
N ASP A 49 37.32 -3.41 17.43
CA ASP A 49 38.26 -4.41 16.95
C ASP A 49 38.52 -5.49 18.01
N GLY A 50 38.68 -6.74 17.55
CA GLY A 50 38.90 -7.88 18.44
C GLY A 50 37.64 -8.65 18.86
N VAL A 51 36.45 -8.19 18.46
CA VAL A 51 35.18 -8.87 18.69
C VAL A 51 34.80 -9.70 17.48
N TYR A 52 35.36 -10.91 17.35
CA TYR A 52 35.20 -11.76 16.15
C TYR A 52 34.37 -13.02 16.38
N SER A 53 33.80 -13.23 17.56
CA SER A 53 33.02 -14.42 17.89
C SER A 53 31.79 -14.10 18.72
N ALA A 54 30.76 -14.96 18.68
CA ALA A 54 29.56 -14.77 19.49
C ALA A 54 29.86 -14.64 21.00
N PRO A 55 30.76 -15.43 21.62
CA PRO A 55 31.10 -15.26 23.04
C PRO A 55 31.78 -13.92 23.34
N THR A 56 32.70 -13.45 22.48
CA THR A 56 33.36 -12.15 22.67
C THR A 56 32.39 -11.00 22.47
N PHE A 57 31.49 -11.12 21.50
CA PHE A 57 30.41 -10.17 21.26
C PHE A 57 29.47 -10.05 22.47
N GLU A 58 28.98 -11.17 23.00
CA GLU A 58 28.07 -11.15 24.15
C GLU A 58 28.71 -10.55 25.40
N LYS A 59 30.00 -10.84 25.64
CA LYS A 59 30.75 -10.25 26.77
C LYS A 59 30.89 -8.74 26.61
N TRP A 60 31.27 -8.28 25.43
CA TRP A 60 31.40 -6.86 25.11
C TRP A 60 30.03 -6.17 25.17
N ARG A 61 29.02 -6.71 24.50
CA ARG A 61 27.68 -6.14 24.43
C ARG A 61 27.09 -5.86 25.81
N LYS A 62 27.16 -6.84 26.72
CA LYS A 62 26.65 -6.69 28.09
C LYS A 62 27.32 -5.53 28.84
N GLN A 63 28.56 -5.23 28.55
CA GLN A 63 29.26 -4.08 29.15
C GLN A 63 28.91 -2.77 28.45
N ALA A 64 28.82 -2.79 27.14
CA ALA A 64 28.50 -1.63 26.33
C ALA A 64 27.05 -1.15 26.59
N GLU A 65 26.09 -2.06 26.65
CA GLU A 65 24.69 -1.74 26.94
C GLU A 65 24.45 -1.17 28.35
N LYS A 66 25.30 -1.49 29.33
CA LYS A 66 25.24 -0.84 30.64
C LYS A 66 25.57 0.65 30.58
N LYS A 67 26.43 1.06 29.64
CA LYS A 67 26.83 2.46 29.45
C LYS A 67 25.88 3.19 28.48
N ASN A 68 25.50 2.51 27.43
CA ASN A 68 24.57 3.02 26.43
C ASN A 68 23.60 1.91 25.99
N PRO A 69 22.39 1.82 26.58
CA PRO A 69 21.41 0.78 26.29
C PRO A 69 20.91 0.76 24.83
N SER A 70 21.07 1.86 24.12
CA SER A 70 20.62 2.00 22.72
C SER A 70 21.75 1.93 21.70
N LEU A 71 22.97 1.59 22.08
CA LEU A 71 24.16 1.63 21.22
C LEU A 71 24.01 0.88 19.90
N LEU A 72 23.34 -0.26 19.90
CA LEU A 72 23.16 -1.14 18.74
C LEU A 72 21.76 -1.02 18.10
N TYR A 73 20.94 -0.05 18.54
CA TYR A 73 19.63 0.16 17.94
C TYR A 73 19.74 1.07 16.72
N LEU A 74 19.24 0.57 15.60
CA LEU A 74 19.08 1.37 14.40
C LEU A 74 17.99 2.43 14.61
N THR A 75 18.26 3.65 14.19
CA THR A 75 17.28 4.73 14.17
C THR A 75 16.65 4.83 12.78
N LYS A 76 15.52 5.51 12.68
CA LYS A 76 14.90 5.77 11.37
C LYS A 76 15.84 6.58 10.46
N GLU A 77 16.60 7.50 11.03
CA GLU A 77 17.57 8.32 10.32
C GLU A 77 18.71 7.47 9.72
N THR A 78 19.16 6.44 10.45
CA THR A 78 20.17 5.48 9.96
C THR A 78 19.61 4.56 8.87
N LEU A 79 18.31 4.21 8.97
CA LEU A 79 17.66 3.27 8.05
C LEU A 79 17.11 3.92 6.80
N MET A 80 16.93 5.26 6.77
CA MET A 80 16.29 5.94 5.65
C MET A 80 17.30 6.80 4.89
N GLN A 81 17.43 6.55 3.59
CA GLN A 81 18.17 7.44 2.70
C GLN A 81 17.46 8.80 2.55
N HIS A 82 18.18 9.84 2.17
CA HIS A 82 17.92 11.27 2.40
C HIS A 82 16.57 11.87 1.93
N ASP A 83 15.71 11.16 1.20
CA ASP A 83 14.49 11.75 0.57
C ASP A 83 13.15 11.24 1.12
N ALA A 84 13.13 10.69 2.32
CA ALA A 84 11.93 10.07 2.89
C ALA A 84 10.91 11.05 3.50
N GLU A 85 11.12 12.36 3.44
CA GLU A 85 10.15 13.35 3.99
C GLU A 85 8.79 13.30 3.29
N SER A 86 8.76 13.01 1.99
CA SER A 86 7.52 12.88 1.23
C SER A 86 6.69 11.64 1.63
N VAL A 87 7.33 10.61 2.19
CA VAL A 87 6.69 9.35 2.60
C VAL A 87 6.27 9.37 4.09
N ARG A 88 6.77 10.31 4.87
CA ARG A 88 6.46 10.48 6.31
C ARG A 88 5.01 10.88 6.60
N ASN A 89 4.26 11.36 5.63
CA ASN A 89 2.85 11.69 5.81
C ASN A 89 2.02 10.41 5.85
N GLY A 90 1.83 9.83 7.03
CA GLY A 90 1.09 8.59 7.29
C GLY A 90 -0.36 8.55 6.77
N ASN A 91 -0.88 9.69 6.25
CA ASN A 91 -2.19 9.78 5.62
C ASN A 91 -2.19 9.36 4.14
N GLN A 92 -1.02 9.26 3.48
CA GLN A 92 -0.98 8.93 2.05
C GLN A 92 -1.15 7.43 1.78
N PHE A 93 -0.70 6.58 2.71
CA PHE A 93 -0.76 5.12 2.60
C PHE A 93 -1.37 4.54 3.88
N PRO A 94 -2.68 4.67 4.07
CA PRO A 94 -3.35 4.21 5.29
C PRO A 94 -3.34 2.68 5.38
N ASP A 95 -3.27 2.14 6.60
CA ASP A 95 -3.36 0.70 6.84
C ASP A 95 -4.80 0.16 6.77
N HIS A 96 -5.78 1.06 6.70
CA HIS A 96 -7.19 0.71 6.63
C HIS A 96 -7.95 1.71 5.75
N LEU A 97 -8.97 1.20 5.07
CA LEU A 97 -9.97 2.02 4.37
C LEU A 97 -11.30 1.94 5.14
N THR A 98 -11.91 3.09 5.37
CA THR A 98 -13.26 3.15 5.97
C THR A 98 -14.31 3.25 4.87
N VAL A 99 -15.20 2.27 4.79
CA VAL A 99 -16.33 2.24 3.85
C VAL A 99 -17.61 2.11 4.67
N GLY A 100 -18.41 3.15 4.68
CA GLY A 100 -19.56 3.25 5.58
C GLY A 100 -19.12 3.18 7.05
N ARG A 101 -19.53 2.11 7.75
CA ARG A 101 -19.14 1.83 9.14
C ARG A 101 -18.01 0.79 9.27
N ALA A 102 -17.64 0.16 8.17
CA ALA A 102 -16.62 -0.89 8.17
C ALA A 102 -15.22 -0.27 8.03
N LYS A 103 -14.30 -0.69 8.88
CA LYS A 103 -12.87 -0.38 8.80
C LYS A 103 -12.15 -1.61 8.25
N LEU A 104 -11.79 -1.56 6.97
CA LEU A 104 -11.26 -2.68 6.21
C LEU A 104 -9.74 -2.56 6.08
N PRO A 105 -8.96 -3.62 6.35
CA PRO A 105 -7.51 -3.57 6.26
C PRO A 105 -7.01 -3.47 4.83
N LEU A 106 -5.94 -2.68 4.64
CA LEU A 106 -5.19 -2.54 3.40
C LEU A 106 -3.81 -3.15 3.55
N SER A 107 -3.36 -3.86 2.52
CA SER A 107 -1.98 -4.30 2.36
C SER A 107 -1.41 -3.77 1.04
N TYR A 108 -0.08 -3.61 1.01
CA TYR A 108 0.64 -3.02 -0.10
C TYR A 108 1.75 -3.96 -0.54
N HIS A 109 1.83 -4.23 -1.85
CA HIS A 109 2.89 -5.01 -2.45
C HIS A 109 3.54 -4.24 -3.59
N PHE A 110 4.85 -4.32 -3.67
CA PHE A 110 5.62 -3.77 -4.77
C PHE A 110 6.40 -4.88 -5.48
N GLU A 111 5.69 -5.64 -6.29
CA GLU A 111 6.24 -6.70 -7.13
C GLU A 111 5.64 -6.57 -8.54
N PRO A 112 6.25 -5.76 -9.41
CA PRO A 112 5.79 -5.64 -10.79
C PRO A 112 5.61 -7.02 -11.44
N GLU A 113 4.53 -7.21 -12.22
CA GLU A 113 4.14 -8.48 -12.86
C GLU A 113 3.51 -9.54 -11.93
N ASN A 114 3.46 -9.31 -10.60
CA ASN A 114 2.72 -10.16 -9.69
C ASN A 114 1.25 -9.74 -9.61
N GLU A 115 0.34 -10.70 -9.53
CA GLU A 115 -1.11 -10.41 -9.38
C GLU A 115 -1.43 -9.59 -8.12
N SER A 116 -0.60 -9.69 -7.07
CA SER A 116 -0.77 -8.94 -5.83
C SER A 116 -0.18 -7.53 -5.87
N ASP A 117 0.49 -7.13 -6.98
CA ASP A 117 1.12 -5.81 -7.09
C ASP A 117 0.11 -4.67 -6.90
N GLY A 118 0.46 -3.71 -6.04
CA GLY A 118 -0.37 -2.54 -5.71
C GLY A 118 -1.04 -2.64 -4.34
N VAL A 119 -2.28 -2.19 -4.25
CA VAL A 119 -3.07 -2.12 -3.01
C VAL A 119 -4.11 -3.22 -2.98
N THR A 120 -4.14 -3.99 -1.92
CA THR A 120 -5.15 -5.03 -1.68
C THR A 120 -6.02 -4.64 -0.49
N LEU A 121 -7.33 -4.62 -0.71
CA LEU A 121 -8.34 -4.49 0.33
C LEU A 121 -8.82 -5.88 0.73
N THR A 122 -8.75 -6.17 2.02
CA THR A 122 -9.27 -7.41 2.59
C THR A 122 -10.64 -7.16 3.20
N LEU A 123 -11.63 -7.96 2.82
CA LEU A 123 -12.99 -7.83 3.35
C LEU A 123 -13.66 -9.18 3.58
N PRO A 124 -14.51 -9.30 4.63
CA PRO A 124 -15.34 -10.47 4.87
C PRO A 124 -16.37 -10.67 3.75
N ALA A 125 -16.69 -11.93 3.43
CA ALA A 125 -17.64 -12.28 2.38
C ALA A 125 -19.05 -11.67 2.61
N GLU A 126 -19.45 -11.50 3.88
CA GLU A 126 -20.74 -10.92 4.27
C GLU A 126 -20.89 -9.45 3.85
N LEU A 127 -19.78 -8.74 3.73
CA LEU A 127 -19.77 -7.33 3.32
C LEU A 127 -19.69 -7.14 1.80
N LEU A 128 -19.31 -8.18 1.05
CA LEU A 128 -19.02 -8.09 -0.38
C LEU A 128 -20.20 -7.50 -1.19
N GLN A 129 -21.42 -7.92 -0.89
CA GLN A 129 -22.61 -7.47 -1.62
C GLN A 129 -23.04 -6.03 -1.29
N GLN A 130 -22.52 -5.47 -0.20
CA GLN A 130 -22.82 -4.11 0.25
C GLN A 130 -21.82 -3.08 -0.27
N MET A 131 -20.74 -3.53 -0.92
CA MET A 131 -19.67 -2.67 -1.43
C MET A 131 -20.06 -2.09 -2.80
N GLU A 132 -19.95 -0.79 -2.93
CA GLU A 132 -20.16 -0.07 -4.19
C GLU A 132 -18.81 0.13 -4.89
N PRO A 133 -18.64 -0.26 -6.17
CA PRO A 133 -17.39 -0.13 -6.90
C PRO A 133 -16.83 1.31 -6.91
N GLU A 134 -17.70 2.29 -6.95
CA GLU A 134 -17.37 3.72 -6.97
C GLU A 134 -16.60 4.18 -5.71
N SER A 135 -16.83 3.51 -4.57
CA SER A 135 -16.13 3.80 -3.31
C SER A 135 -14.63 3.54 -3.39
N PHE A 136 -14.18 2.74 -4.35
CA PHE A 136 -12.78 2.34 -4.51
C PHE A 136 -12.07 3.03 -5.69
N GLU A 137 -12.76 3.91 -6.42
CA GLU A 137 -12.17 4.68 -7.53
C GLU A 137 -11.05 5.61 -7.07
N TRP A 138 -11.13 6.10 -5.85
CA TRP A 138 -10.13 7.00 -5.26
C TRP A 138 -8.82 6.31 -4.87
N LEU A 139 -8.83 4.97 -4.84
CA LEU A 139 -7.69 4.14 -4.43
C LEU A 139 -7.20 4.57 -3.02
N VAL A 140 -5.92 4.97 -2.92
CA VAL A 140 -5.33 5.59 -1.72
C VAL A 140 -4.69 6.92 -2.09
N PRO A 141 -4.63 7.90 -1.17
CA PRO A 141 -4.13 9.24 -1.50
C PRO A 141 -2.74 9.25 -2.14
N GLY A 142 -1.82 8.40 -1.68
CA GLY A 142 -0.45 8.33 -2.20
C GLY A 142 -0.33 7.81 -3.63
N LEU A 143 -1.33 7.11 -4.15
CA LEU A 143 -1.37 6.61 -5.54
C LEU A 143 -2.36 7.37 -6.43
N LEU A 144 -3.14 8.29 -5.87
CA LEU A 144 -4.19 8.98 -6.61
C LEU A 144 -3.64 9.80 -7.78
N ARG A 145 -2.52 10.49 -7.57
CA ARG A 145 -1.86 11.28 -8.63
C ARG A 145 -1.49 10.40 -9.82
N ASP A 146 -0.81 9.28 -9.57
CA ASP A 146 -0.38 8.37 -10.63
C ASP A 146 -1.57 7.71 -11.32
N ARG A 147 -2.61 7.38 -10.57
CA ARG A 147 -3.87 6.88 -11.12
C ARG A 147 -4.51 7.88 -12.08
N ILE A 148 -4.62 9.16 -11.73
CA ILE A 148 -5.17 10.19 -12.61
C ILE A 148 -4.33 10.35 -13.87
N ILE A 149 -2.99 10.37 -13.75
CA ILE A 149 -2.09 10.40 -14.91
C ILE A 149 -2.34 9.21 -15.84
N ALA A 150 -2.49 8.01 -15.28
CA ALA A 150 -2.78 6.81 -16.05
C ALA A 150 -4.16 6.89 -16.73
N MET A 151 -5.19 7.39 -16.03
CA MET A 151 -6.52 7.61 -16.59
C MET A 151 -6.47 8.57 -17.78
N LEU A 152 -5.79 9.71 -17.66
CA LEU A 152 -5.63 10.66 -18.76
C LEU A 152 -4.89 10.07 -19.96
N ARG A 153 -3.86 9.27 -19.71
CA ARG A 153 -3.09 8.58 -20.75
C ARG A 153 -3.87 7.47 -21.45
N ALA A 154 -4.78 6.81 -20.72
CA ALA A 154 -5.62 5.74 -21.24
C ALA A 154 -6.80 6.25 -22.08
N LEU A 155 -7.12 7.54 -22.03
CA LEU A 155 -8.17 8.12 -22.86
C LEU A 155 -7.96 7.84 -24.36
N PRO A 156 -9.02 7.65 -25.15
CA PRO A 156 -8.93 7.59 -26.62
C PRO A 156 -8.17 8.79 -27.18
N LYS A 157 -7.39 8.59 -28.24
CA LYS A 157 -6.49 9.60 -28.82
C LYS A 157 -7.19 10.93 -29.11
N SER A 158 -8.45 10.90 -29.53
CA SER A 158 -9.27 12.09 -29.82
C SER A 158 -9.44 13.01 -28.61
N TRP A 159 -9.53 12.42 -27.40
CA TRP A 159 -9.67 13.15 -26.13
C TRP A 159 -8.33 13.41 -25.47
N ARG A 160 -7.45 12.39 -25.41
CA ARG A 160 -6.14 12.47 -24.74
C ARG A 160 -5.27 13.65 -25.20
N ARG A 161 -5.31 14.00 -26.47
CA ARG A 161 -4.53 15.12 -27.03
C ARG A 161 -4.81 16.48 -26.38
N ASN A 162 -5.97 16.64 -25.74
CA ASN A 162 -6.34 17.87 -25.04
C ASN A 162 -5.71 18.00 -23.65
N PHE A 163 -5.10 16.90 -23.14
CA PHE A 163 -4.57 16.79 -21.77
C PHE A 163 -3.09 16.36 -21.81
N VAL A 164 -2.28 17.04 -22.61
CA VAL A 164 -0.84 16.79 -22.76
C VAL A 164 -0.07 18.04 -22.37
N PRO A 165 0.90 17.93 -21.42
CA PRO A 165 1.33 16.71 -20.67
C PRO A 165 0.33 16.31 -19.60
N ALA A 166 0.05 15.00 -19.46
CA ALA A 166 -0.91 14.51 -18.46
C ALA A 166 -0.55 14.87 -17.02
N PRO A 167 0.72 14.86 -16.56
CA PRO A 167 1.09 15.28 -15.21
C PRO A 167 0.64 16.72 -14.89
N ASP A 168 0.81 17.67 -15.80
CA ASP A 168 0.51 19.08 -15.56
C ASP A 168 -1.00 19.29 -15.31
N PHE A 169 -1.84 18.63 -16.13
CA PHE A 169 -3.29 18.64 -15.92
C PHE A 169 -3.69 17.97 -14.63
N THR A 170 -3.03 16.86 -14.27
CA THR A 170 -3.26 16.17 -13.00
C THR A 170 -2.95 17.10 -11.83
N ASP A 171 -1.79 17.73 -11.83
CA ASP A 171 -1.34 18.62 -10.76
C ASP A 171 -2.24 19.86 -10.62
N ALA A 172 -2.80 20.33 -11.72
CA ALA A 172 -3.75 21.45 -11.72
C ALA A 172 -5.12 21.07 -11.12
N VAL A 173 -5.61 19.84 -11.32
CA VAL A 173 -6.94 19.43 -10.84
C VAL A 173 -6.90 18.77 -9.46
N LEU A 174 -5.84 18.06 -9.13
CA LEU A 174 -5.71 17.25 -7.91
C LEU A 174 -6.08 18.01 -6.61
N PRO A 175 -5.64 19.26 -6.38
CA PRO A 175 -5.96 19.99 -5.15
C PRO A 175 -7.45 20.32 -4.99
N SER A 176 -8.23 20.25 -6.07
CA SER A 176 -9.67 20.56 -6.08
C SER A 176 -10.58 19.35 -6.04
N LEU A 177 -10.00 18.15 -5.99
CA LEU A 177 -10.73 16.88 -5.92
C LEU A 177 -10.97 16.48 -4.47
N ASN A 178 -12.18 15.98 -4.18
CA ASN A 178 -12.55 15.57 -2.84
C ASN A 178 -13.41 14.28 -2.89
N PRO A 179 -12.98 13.20 -2.24
CA PRO A 179 -13.76 11.95 -2.18
C PRO A 179 -15.18 12.11 -1.60
N LEU A 180 -15.40 13.12 -0.76
CA LEU A 180 -16.72 13.38 -0.17
C LEU A 180 -17.72 13.98 -1.16
N ASP A 181 -17.25 14.53 -2.28
CA ASP A 181 -18.10 15.15 -3.30
C ASP A 181 -18.59 14.16 -4.38
N GLY A 182 -18.29 12.85 -4.20
CA GLY A 182 -18.74 11.79 -5.09
C GLY A 182 -17.65 11.12 -5.92
N PRO A 183 -18.01 10.37 -6.99
CA PRO A 183 -17.09 9.58 -7.79
C PRO A 183 -15.98 10.41 -8.46
N LEU A 184 -14.82 9.80 -8.67
CA LEU A 184 -13.62 10.45 -9.22
C LEU A 184 -13.83 10.92 -10.68
N GLY A 185 -14.40 10.06 -11.53
CA GLY A 185 -14.55 10.35 -12.97
C GLY A 185 -15.35 11.61 -13.28
N PRO A 186 -16.56 11.80 -12.72
CA PRO A 186 -17.35 13.02 -12.87
C PRO A 186 -16.64 14.28 -12.38
N GLN A 187 -15.92 14.20 -11.25
CA GLN A 187 -15.15 15.34 -10.74
C GLN A 187 -14.01 15.71 -11.69
N LEU A 188 -13.26 14.71 -12.19
CA LEU A 188 -12.21 14.94 -13.19
C LEU A 188 -12.78 15.61 -14.43
N SER A 189 -13.89 15.12 -14.98
CA SER A 189 -14.54 15.73 -16.16
C SER A 189 -14.88 17.18 -15.91
N SER A 190 -15.46 17.50 -14.75
CA SER A 190 -15.85 18.87 -14.39
C SER A 190 -14.63 19.81 -14.29
N ARG A 191 -13.57 19.36 -13.58
CA ARG A 191 -12.36 20.18 -13.38
C ARG A 191 -11.58 20.38 -14.69
N LEU A 192 -11.41 19.30 -15.47
CA LEU A 192 -10.75 19.37 -16.78
C LEU A 192 -11.51 20.28 -17.74
N ARG A 193 -12.84 20.21 -17.76
CA ARG A 193 -13.68 21.12 -18.56
C ARG A 193 -13.48 22.57 -18.16
N HIS A 194 -13.36 22.85 -16.87
CA HIS A 194 -13.13 24.23 -16.39
C HIS A 194 -11.80 24.81 -16.91
N ILE A 195 -10.75 23.99 -17.01
CA ILE A 195 -9.42 24.41 -17.47
C ILE A 195 -9.34 24.49 -19.00
N THR A 196 -9.94 23.53 -19.71
CA THR A 196 -9.72 23.35 -21.16
C THR A 196 -10.91 23.69 -22.03
N GLY A 197 -12.11 23.82 -21.45
CA GLY A 197 -13.38 23.93 -22.18
C GLY A 197 -13.86 22.60 -22.79
N VAL A 198 -13.10 21.51 -22.70
CA VAL A 198 -13.41 20.21 -23.31
C VAL A 198 -14.43 19.46 -22.45
N THR A 199 -15.56 19.08 -23.04
CA THR A 199 -16.57 18.25 -22.39
C THR A 199 -16.33 16.78 -22.73
N LEU A 200 -16.02 15.97 -21.73
CA LEU A 200 -15.82 14.52 -21.87
C LEU A 200 -17.16 13.79 -21.77
N PRO A 201 -17.37 12.69 -22.52
CA PRO A 201 -18.54 11.82 -22.36
C PRO A 201 -18.58 11.23 -20.94
N GLU A 202 -19.78 11.10 -20.37
CA GLU A 202 -19.97 10.63 -18.98
C GLU A 202 -19.35 9.24 -18.72
N LYS A 203 -19.49 8.34 -19.71
CA LYS A 203 -18.99 6.95 -19.60
C LYS A 203 -17.52 6.77 -19.96
N ILE A 204 -16.81 7.83 -20.32
CA ILE A 204 -15.43 7.71 -20.84
C ILE A 204 -14.45 7.05 -19.85
N TRP A 205 -14.76 7.13 -18.56
CA TRP A 205 -13.92 6.59 -17.49
C TRP A 205 -14.14 5.11 -17.19
N GLN A 206 -15.28 4.55 -17.67
CA GLN A 206 -15.69 3.17 -17.32
C GLN A 206 -14.90 2.10 -18.07
N ASP A 207 -14.48 2.40 -19.31
CA ASP A 207 -13.83 1.43 -20.20
C ASP A 207 -12.29 1.60 -20.27
N LEU A 208 -11.70 2.32 -19.32
CA LEU A 208 -10.26 2.55 -19.31
C LEU A 208 -9.51 1.31 -18.81
N THR A 209 -8.48 0.91 -19.57
CA THR A 209 -7.52 -0.08 -19.09
C THR A 209 -6.41 0.64 -18.33
N LEU A 210 -6.32 0.39 -17.05
CA LEU A 210 -5.31 0.96 -16.16
C LEU A 210 -4.28 -0.11 -15.76
N PRO A 211 -3.05 0.30 -15.40
CA PRO A 211 -2.09 -0.61 -14.80
C PRO A 211 -2.65 -1.24 -13.52
N ASP A 212 -2.38 -2.52 -13.29
CA ASP A 212 -2.92 -3.31 -12.18
C ASP A 212 -2.69 -2.68 -10.81
N HIS A 213 -1.48 -2.16 -10.57
CA HIS A 213 -1.14 -1.51 -9.31
C HIS A 213 -1.88 -0.20 -9.03
N LEU A 214 -2.53 0.38 -10.04
CA LEU A 214 -3.37 1.58 -9.91
C LEU A 214 -4.87 1.23 -9.83
N MET A 215 -5.18 -0.04 -9.62
CA MET A 215 -6.53 -0.54 -9.36
C MET A 215 -6.56 -1.28 -8.01
N MET A 216 -7.62 -1.07 -7.21
CA MET A 216 -7.80 -1.82 -5.96
C MET A 216 -7.93 -3.30 -6.26
N ARG A 217 -7.13 -4.14 -5.59
CA ARG A 217 -7.32 -5.58 -5.53
C ARG A 217 -8.17 -5.93 -4.31
N PHE A 218 -9.10 -6.83 -4.47
CA PHE A 218 -9.97 -7.30 -3.39
C PHE A 218 -9.57 -8.72 -3.01
N GLN A 219 -9.56 -8.99 -1.72
CA GLN A 219 -9.33 -10.29 -1.14
C GLN A 219 -10.47 -10.61 -0.19
N ILE A 220 -11.29 -11.59 -0.56
CA ILE A 220 -12.51 -11.93 0.15
C ILE A 220 -12.22 -13.08 1.09
N LEU A 221 -12.52 -12.90 2.38
CA LEU A 221 -12.33 -13.92 3.41
C LEU A 221 -13.66 -14.60 3.72
N ASP A 222 -13.60 -15.91 3.93
CA ASP A 222 -14.70 -16.68 4.50
C ASP A 222 -14.84 -16.49 6.03
N SER A 223 -15.78 -17.20 6.65
CA SER A 223 -16.01 -17.17 8.10
C SER A 223 -14.82 -17.66 8.94
N ASP A 224 -13.94 -18.45 8.35
CA ASP A 224 -12.75 -19.02 9.00
C ASP A 224 -11.52 -18.13 8.78
N GLY A 225 -11.68 -17.00 8.09
CA GLY A 225 -10.60 -16.06 7.77
C GLY A 225 -9.68 -16.54 6.64
N GLN A 226 -10.10 -17.55 5.86
CA GLN A 226 -9.34 -18.03 4.70
C GLN A 226 -9.75 -17.25 3.46
N ILE A 227 -8.83 -17.15 2.51
CA ILE A 227 -9.10 -16.47 1.24
C ILE A 227 -10.03 -17.34 0.40
N GLN A 228 -11.27 -16.88 0.19
CA GLN A 228 -12.26 -17.54 -0.64
C GLN A 228 -12.09 -17.17 -2.11
N GLN A 229 -11.85 -15.91 -2.40
CA GLN A 229 -11.65 -15.39 -3.76
C GLN A 229 -10.86 -14.09 -3.74
N SER A 230 -10.25 -13.75 -4.87
CA SER A 230 -9.55 -12.48 -5.03
C SER A 230 -9.60 -11.98 -6.47
N GLY A 231 -9.47 -10.69 -6.68
CA GLY A 231 -9.46 -10.07 -8.00
C GLY A 231 -9.57 -8.56 -7.94
N ARG A 232 -9.55 -7.91 -9.10
CA ARG A 232 -9.65 -6.44 -9.20
C ARG A 232 -11.03 -5.97 -9.67
N ASN A 233 -11.85 -6.87 -10.20
CA ASN A 233 -13.21 -6.56 -10.63
C ASN A 233 -14.22 -6.93 -9.55
N LEU A 234 -14.62 -5.94 -8.72
CA LEU A 234 -15.54 -6.15 -7.61
C LEU A 234 -16.89 -6.70 -8.09
N ALA A 235 -17.43 -6.21 -9.20
CA ALA A 235 -18.70 -6.68 -9.73
C ALA A 235 -18.65 -8.14 -10.17
N ALA A 236 -17.51 -8.61 -10.69
CA ALA A 236 -17.31 -10.02 -11.02
C ALA A 236 -17.26 -10.89 -9.75
N LEU A 237 -16.54 -10.43 -8.71
CA LEU A 237 -16.48 -11.11 -7.41
C LEU A 237 -17.86 -11.20 -6.75
N GLN A 238 -18.65 -10.14 -6.80
CA GLN A 238 -20.04 -10.12 -6.29
C GLN A 238 -20.94 -11.16 -7.00
N LYS A 239 -20.82 -11.26 -8.33
CA LYS A 239 -21.57 -12.27 -9.09
C LYS A 239 -21.16 -13.70 -8.73
N GLN A 240 -19.88 -13.95 -8.55
CA GLN A 240 -19.37 -15.27 -8.12
C GLN A 240 -19.83 -15.62 -6.70
N GLY A 241 -19.82 -14.64 -5.78
CA GLY A 241 -20.28 -14.82 -4.41
C GLY A 241 -21.78 -15.16 -4.29
N GLN A 242 -22.60 -14.70 -5.24
CA GLN A 242 -24.04 -15.05 -5.29
C GLN A 242 -24.28 -16.49 -5.77
N SER A 243 -23.33 -17.07 -6.51
CA SER A 243 -23.46 -18.41 -7.09
C SER A 243 -22.96 -19.53 -6.17
N ALA A 244 -22.32 -19.18 -5.05
CA ALA A 244 -21.88 -20.17 -4.06
C ALA A 244 -23.09 -20.62 -3.23
N PRO A 245 -23.42 -21.95 -3.16
CA PRO A 245 -24.54 -22.42 -2.34
C PRO A 245 -24.24 -22.12 -0.86
N VAL A 246 -25.14 -21.40 -0.21
CA VAL A 246 -25.17 -21.28 1.25
C VAL A 246 -25.27 -22.70 1.80
N ALA A 247 -24.22 -23.21 2.42
CA ALA A 247 -24.26 -24.50 3.10
C ALA A 247 -25.38 -24.44 4.14
N ALA A 248 -26.46 -25.19 3.89
CA ALA A 248 -27.60 -25.27 4.76
C ALA A 248 -27.14 -25.79 6.12
N VAL A 249 -27.23 -24.96 7.14
CA VAL A 249 -27.09 -25.38 8.53
C VAL A 249 -28.27 -26.30 8.84
N THR A 250 -28.04 -27.61 8.75
CA THR A 250 -28.99 -28.60 9.24
C THR A 250 -29.06 -28.52 10.77
N PRO A 251 -30.20 -28.22 11.37
CA PRO A 251 -30.33 -28.26 12.81
C PRO A 251 -30.23 -29.71 13.29
N SER A 252 -29.18 -30.02 14.05
CA SER A 252 -29.03 -31.33 14.71
C SER A 252 -30.11 -31.47 15.78
N THR A 253 -31.16 -32.19 15.47
CA THR A 253 -32.19 -32.59 16.43
C THR A 253 -31.58 -33.72 17.29
N LYS A 254 -31.24 -33.38 18.53
CA LYS A 254 -31.00 -34.40 19.56
C LYS A 254 -32.31 -35.00 20.00
N LYS A 255 -32.43 -36.32 19.82
CA LYS A 255 -33.32 -37.20 20.57
C LYS A 255 -32.61 -37.72 21.80
#